data_41ce6ecc52930e7ae25d87249143bfba
#
_entry.id   41ce6ecc52930e7ae25d87249143bfba
#
_cell.length_a   1.000
_cell.length_b   1.000
_cell.length_c   1.000
_cell.angle_alpha   90.00
_cell.angle_beta   90.00
_cell.angle_gamma   90.00
#
_symmetry.space_group_name_H-M   'P 1'
#
loop_
_entity.id
_entity.type
_entity.pdbx_description
1 polymer ?
#
loop_
_entity_poly.entity_id
_entity_poly.type
_entity_poly.pdbx_seq_one_letter_code
_entity_poly.pdbx_strand_id
1 'polypeptide(L)'
;PLASLVILKNKDIRLIFSLEKEWSRHGDIAITETAFLGKESIIQNEPELVESIISAYTKSSVWVNQHPDRAAALIVRQGILPDADVAVNAIPGSNLKFVRACDVRREIEDYLNVFYKLNPEIVGGKMPDENFIYR
;
A
#
# COMPACT_ATOMS: atom_id res chain seq x y z
N PRO A 1 -6.29 -5.83 7.22
CA PRO A 1 -7.69 -6.30 7.23
C PRO A 1 -7.84 -7.72 7.76
N LEU A 2 -7.06 -8.71 7.29
CA LEU A 2 -7.19 -10.11 7.73
C LEU A 2 -6.91 -10.29 9.23
N ALA A 3 -5.87 -9.66 9.76
CA ALA A 3 -5.55 -9.72 11.19
C ALA A 3 -6.71 -9.15 12.03
N SER A 4 -7.28 -8.02 11.63
CA SER A 4 -8.43 -7.40 12.31
C SER A 4 -9.65 -8.34 12.29
N LEU A 5 -9.93 -8.98 11.15
CA LEU A 5 -11.02 -9.95 11.03
C LEU A 5 -10.84 -11.15 11.96
N VAL A 6 -9.63 -11.70 12.03
CA VAL A 6 -9.32 -12.88 12.87
C VAL A 6 -9.43 -12.54 14.34
N ILE A 7 -8.90 -11.39 14.77
CA ILE A 7 -8.97 -10.93 16.18
C ILE A 7 -10.41 -10.65 16.61
N LEU A 8 -11.21 -10.02 15.73
CA LEU A 8 -12.64 -9.76 16.03
C LEU A 8 -13.46 -11.03 16.15
N LYS A 9 -13.18 -12.05 15.34
CA LYS A 9 -13.90 -13.33 15.37
C LYS A 9 -13.46 -14.27 16.47
N ASN A 10 -12.26 -14.12 16.99
CA ASN A 10 -11.72 -14.99 18.02
C ASN A 10 -10.95 -14.18 19.08
N LYS A 11 -11.57 -14.03 20.25
CA LYS A 11 -11.04 -13.26 21.39
C LYS A 11 -9.81 -13.88 22.05
N ASP A 12 -9.53 -15.16 21.78
CA ASP A 12 -8.37 -15.87 22.31
C ASP A 12 -7.09 -15.59 21.49
N ILE A 13 -7.27 -14.96 20.31
CA ILE A 13 -6.15 -14.57 19.46
C ILE A 13 -5.70 -13.14 19.79
N ARG A 14 -4.38 -12.97 19.93
CA ARG A 14 -3.74 -11.68 20.18
C ARG A 14 -2.61 -11.44 19.18
N LEU A 15 -2.40 -10.18 18.85
CA LEU A 15 -1.22 -9.76 18.11
C LEU A 15 0.03 -9.91 19.01
N ILE A 16 1.01 -10.71 18.58
CA ILE A 16 2.25 -10.94 19.33
C ILE A 16 3.26 -9.84 18.98
N PHE A 17 3.41 -9.54 17.69
CA PHE A 17 4.27 -8.46 17.19
C PHE A 17 3.77 -7.93 15.83
N SER A 18 4.21 -6.74 15.46
CA SER A 18 3.97 -6.14 14.14
C SER A 18 5.26 -6.19 13.34
N LEU A 19 5.21 -6.71 12.11
CA LEU A 19 6.35 -6.71 11.20
C LEU A 19 6.83 -5.30 10.89
N GLU A 20 5.92 -4.33 10.75
CA GLU A 20 6.25 -2.93 10.55
C GLU A 20 7.10 -2.36 11.70
N LYS A 21 6.69 -2.65 12.95
CA LYS A 21 7.44 -2.22 14.14
C LYS A 21 8.81 -2.92 14.25
N GLU A 22 8.88 -4.19 13.90
CA GLU A 22 10.17 -4.91 13.90
C GLU A 22 11.07 -4.37 12.78
N TRP A 23 10.53 -4.14 11.59
CA TRP A 23 11.28 -3.56 10.48
C TRP A 23 11.88 -2.19 10.84
N SER A 24 11.07 -1.30 11.44
CA SER A 24 11.53 0.04 11.84
C SER A 24 12.62 0.03 12.94
N ARG A 25 12.83 -1.09 13.64
CA ARG A 25 13.96 -1.25 14.57
C ARG A 25 15.29 -1.48 13.87
N HIS A 26 15.26 -1.91 12.63
CA HIS A 26 16.47 -2.22 11.84
C HIS A 26 16.88 -1.10 10.87
N GLY A 27 16.18 0.03 10.86
CA GLY A 27 16.50 1.19 10.06
C GLY A 27 15.28 2.05 9.73
N ASP A 28 15.52 3.23 9.20
CA ASP A 28 14.46 4.19 8.79
C ASP A 28 13.94 3.92 7.37
N ILE A 29 14.05 2.69 6.88
CA ILE A 29 13.56 2.32 5.55
C ILE A 29 12.06 2.08 5.63
N ALA A 30 11.28 2.86 4.88
CA ALA A 30 9.83 2.69 4.81
C ALA A 30 9.46 1.37 4.11
N ILE A 31 8.46 0.67 4.64
CA ILE A 31 7.89 -0.49 3.96
C ILE A 31 6.92 0.00 2.89
N THR A 32 7.14 -0.42 1.65
CA THR A 32 6.20 -0.23 0.54
C THR A 32 5.39 -1.51 0.35
N GLU A 33 4.12 -1.50 0.79
CA GLU A 33 3.28 -2.70 0.72
C GLU A 33 2.63 -2.89 -0.65
N THR A 34 2.27 -1.78 -1.33
CA THR A 34 1.51 -1.83 -2.58
C THR A 34 2.01 -0.78 -3.55
N ALA A 35 2.19 -1.16 -4.81
CA ALA A 35 2.52 -0.25 -5.90
C ALA A 35 1.38 -0.19 -6.92
N PHE A 36 1.11 1.00 -7.43
CA PHE A 36 0.24 1.21 -8.57
C PHE A 36 1.08 1.13 -9.85
N LEU A 37 0.78 0.16 -10.71
CA LEU A 37 1.56 -0.11 -11.91
C LEU A 37 0.78 0.33 -13.16
N GLY A 38 1.44 1.02 -14.06
CA GLY A 38 0.92 1.42 -15.37
C GLY A 38 1.65 0.70 -16.51
N LYS A 39 0.93 0.37 -17.58
CA LYS A 39 1.56 -0.06 -18.82
C LYS A 39 2.24 1.13 -19.48
N GLU A 40 3.46 0.95 -19.96
CA GLU A 40 4.23 2.00 -20.61
C GLU A 40 3.46 2.65 -21.78
N SER A 41 2.76 1.85 -22.58
CA SER A 41 1.94 2.37 -23.69
C SER A 41 0.83 3.32 -23.24
N ILE A 42 0.21 3.08 -22.07
CA ILE A 42 -0.82 3.99 -21.53
C ILE A 42 -0.15 5.25 -20.99
N ILE A 43 0.96 5.10 -20.28
CA ILE A 43 1.72 6.22 -19.72
C ILE A 43 2.16 7.19 -20.83
N GLN A 44 2.63 6.66 -21.95
CA GLN A 44 3.12 7.48 -23.08
C GLN A 44 2.00 8.10 -23.92
N ASN A 45 0.92 7.36 -24.16
CA ASN A 45 -0.12 7.79 -25.09
C ASN A 45 -1.29 8.53 -24.41
N GLU A 46 -1.49 8.32 -23.09
CA GLU A 46 -2.63 8.87 -22.35
C GLU A 46 -2.19 9.50 -21.00
N PRO A 47 -1.23 10.44 -21.00
CA PRO A 47 -0.70 11.01 -19.76
C PRO A 47 -1.77 11.73 -18.92
N GLU A 48 -2.75 12.38 -19.54
CA GLU A 48 -3.86 13.03 -18.84
C GLU A 48 -4.75 12.03 -18.10
N LEU A 49 -4.97 10.84 -18.67
CA LEU A 49 -5.69 9.76 -18.02
C LEU A 49 -4.92 9.28 -16.81
N VAL A 50 -3.60 9.09 -16.93
CA VAL A 50 -2.73 8.66 -15.82
C VAL A 50 -2.80 9.65 -14.66
N GLU A 51 -2.66 10.95 -14.92
CA GLU A 51 -2.75 11.99 -13.90
C GLU A 51 -4.16 12.08 -13.27
N SER A 52 -5.20 11.87 -14.05
CA SER A 52 -6.57 11.81 -13.54
C SER A 52 -6.78 10.65 -12.58
N ILE A 53 -6.24 9.48 -12.89
CA ILE A 53 -6.29 8.29 -12.03
C ILE A 53 -5.51 8.54 -10.72
N ILE A 54 -4.28 9.08 -10.82
CA ILE A 54 -3.45 9.43 -9.66
C ILE A 54 -4.20 10.42 -8.74
N SER A 55 -4.79 11.47 -9.32
CA SER A 55 -5.58 12.45 -8.57
C SER A 55 -6.79 11.82 -7.88
N ALA A 56 -7.52 10.97 -8.59
CA ALA A 56 -8.69 10.27 -8.04
C ALA A 56 -8.30 9.34 -6.89
N TYR A 57 -7.22 8.59 -7.05
CA TYR A 57 -6.72 7.66 -6.03
C TYR A 57 -6.24 8.40 -4.78
N THR A 58 -5.50 9.52 -4.96
CA THR A 58 -5.06 10.38 -3.87
C THR A 58 -6.25 10.91 -3.07
N LYS A 59 -7.26 11.49 -3.75
CA LYS A 59 -8.47 12.00 -3.09
C LYS A 59 -9.23 10.89 -2.37
N SER A 60 -9.33 9.72 -2.99
CA SER A 60 -10.02 8.56 -2.42
C SER A 60 -9.34 8.06 -1.14
N SER A 61 -8.01 7.94 -1.13
CA SER A 61 -7.26 7.50 0.06
C SER A 61 -7.43 8.46 1.24
N VAL A 62 -7.41 9.77 0.99
CA VAL A 62 -7.68 10.79 2.01
C VAL A 62 -9.11 10.68 2.53
N TRP A 63 -10.08 10.55 1.60
CA TRP A 63 -11.49 10.46 1.96
C TRP A 63 -11.81 9.23 2.83
N VAL A 64 -11.23 8.07 2.50
CA VAL A 64 -11.41 6.83 3.28
C VAL A 64 -10.95 7.01 4.72
N ASN A 65 -9.79 7.63 4.94
CA ASN A 65 -9.28 7.89 6.29
C ASN A 65 -10.14 8.91 7.06
N GLN A 66 -10.72 9.88 6.37
CA GLN A 66 -11.57 10.90 7.00
C GLN A 66 -12.99 10.43 7.29
N HIS A 67 -13.47 9.40 6.58
CA HIS A 67 -14.86 8.92 6.66
C HIS A 67 -14.92 7.40 6.78
N PRO A 68 -14.33 6.80 7.84
CA PRO A 68 -14.20 5.35 7.94
C PRO A 68 -15.54 4.61 7.91
N ASP A 69 -16.59 5.13 8.58
CA ASP A 69 -17.92 4.52 8.58
C ASP A 69 -18.54 4.48 7.18
N ARG A 70 -18.44 5.58 6.43
CA ARG A 70 -18.97 5.66 5.07
C ARG A 70 -18.16 4.80 4.11
N ALA A 71 -16.84 4.77 4.30
CA ALA A 71 -15.94 3.90 3.54
C ALA A 71 -16.24 2.43 3.79
N ALA A 72 -16.47 2.04 5.05
CA ALA A 72 -16.85 0.68 5.42
C ALA A 72 -18.12 0.21 4.71
N ALA A 73 -19.15 1.05 4.65
CA ALA A 73 -20.38 0.73 3.92
C ALA A 73 -20.13 0.49 2.41
N LEU A 74 -19.21 1.25 1.79
CA LEU A 74 -18.81 1.04 0.41
C LEU A 74 -17.98 -0.24 0.23
N ILE A 75 -17.04 -0.51 1.13
CA ILE A 75 -16.20 -1.72 1.15
C ILE A 75 -17.06 -2.97 1.18
N VAL A 76 -18.09 -3.01 2.06
CA VAL A 76 -19.01 -4.13 2.13
C VAL A 76 -19.87 -4.23 0.87
N ARG A 77 -20.40 -3.11 0.37
CA ARG A 77 -21.18 -3.09 -0.87
C ARG A 77 -20.40 -3.59 -2.09
N GLN A 78 -19.09 -3.36 -2.13
CA GLN A 78 -18.20 -3.85 -3.17
C GLN A 78 -17.70 -5.28 -2.93
N GLY A 79 -18.12 -5.94 -1.84
CA GLY A 79 -17.71 -7.31 -1.52
C GLY A 79 -16.23 -7.46 -1.12
N ILE A 80 -15.56 -6.37 -0.75
CA ILE A 80 -14.14 -6.39 -0.35
C ILE A 80 -13.98 -7.00 1.03
N LEU A 81 -14.84 -6.62 1.96
CA LEU A 81 -14.96 -7.21 3.30
C LEU A 81 -16.41 -7.57 3.59
N PRO A 82 -16.66 -8.61 4.38
CA PRO A 82 -18.03 -9.10 4.62
C PRO A 82 -18.82 -8.27 5.63
N ASP A 83 -18.15 -7.44 6.42
CA ASP A 83 -18.72 -6.80 7.60
C ASP A 83 -18.21 -5.36 7.76
N ALA A 84 -19.12 -4.43 8.09
CA ALA A 84 -18.80 -3.01 8.21
C ALA A 84 -17.95 -2.70 9.46
N ASP A 85 -18.21 -3.38 10.59
CA ASP A 85 -17.43 -3.18 11.81
C ASP A 85 -15.98 -3.64 11.62
N VAL A 86 -15.79 -4.75 10.88
CA VAL A 86 -14.45 -5.21 10.45
C VAL A 86 -13.77 -4.16 9.60
N ALA A 87 -14.49 -3.57 8.64
CA ALA A 87 -13.95 -2.56 7.75
C ALA A 87 -13.55 -1.27 8.49
N VAL A 88 -14.42 -0.75 9.37
CA VAL A 88 -14.14 0.43 10.20
C VAL A 88 -12.86 0.22 11.03
N ASN A 89 -12.73 -0.93 11.69
CA ASN A 89 -11.59 -1.25 12.53
C ASN A 89 -10.31 -1.52 11.73
N ALA A 90 -10.41 -1.97 10.47
CA ALA A 90 -9.27 -2.25 9.62
C ALA A 90 -8.67 -1.00 8.96
N ILE A 91 -9.47 0.02 8.65
CA ILE A 91 -9.03 1.23 7.94
C ILE A 91 -7.85 1.91 8.63
N PRO A 92 -7.88 2.25 9.94
CA PRO A 92 -6.76 2.92 10.60
C PRO A 92 -5.46 2.09 10.57
N GLY A 93 -5.57 0.78 10.75
CA GLY A 93 -4.42 -0.14 10.73
C GLY A 93 -3.92 -0.48 9.34
N SER A 94 -4.62 -0.04 8.29
CA SER A 94 -4.20 -0.27 6.89
C SER A 94 -3.23 0.79 6.37
N ASN A 95 -2.95 1.85 7.14
CA ASN A 95 -2.02 2.93 6.81
C ASN A 95 -2.19 3.47 5.38
N LEU A 96 -3.44 3.61 4.93
CA LEU A 96 -3.76 4.03 3.56
C LEU A 96 -3.27 5.44 3.29
N LYS A 97 -2.17 5.54 2.58
CA LYS A 97 -1.60 6.80 2.11
C LYS A 97 -1.08 6.60 0.70
N PHE A 98 -1.62 7.37 -0.22
CA PHE A 98 -1.06 7.42 -1.57
C PHE A 98 0.09 8.44 -1.60
N VAL A 99 1.22 8.03 -2.14
CA VAL A 99 2.40 8.88 -2.38
C VAL A 99 2.87 8.62 -3.80
N ARG A 100 3.24 9.66 -4.53
CA ARG A 100 3.84 9.49 -5.86
C ARG A 100 5.19 8.81 -5.72
N ALA A 101 5.46 7.83 -6.56
CA ALA A 101 6.69 7.06 -6.48
C ALA A 101 7.94 7.93 -6.71
N CYS A 102 7.85 8.98 -7.52
CA CYS A 102 8.94 9.94 -7.72
C CYS A 102 9.31 10.72 -6.45
N ASP A 103 8.33 10.99 -5.57
CA ASP A 103 8.57 11.73 -4.32
C ASP A 103 9.27 10.89 -3.25
N VAL A 104 9.19 9.56 -3.38
CA VAL A 104 9.77 8.56 -2.44
C VAL A 104 10.70 7.58 -3.16
N ARG A 105 11.35 8.04 -4.23
CA ARG A 105 12.26 7.21 -5.04
C ARG A 105 13.34 6.54 -4.20
N ARG A 106 13.99 7.31 -3.33
CA ARG A 106 15.09 6.82 -2.50
C ARG A 106 14.62 5.73 -1.54
N GLU A 107 13.47 5.91 -0.92
CA GLU A 107 12.87 4.94 -0.02
C GLU A 107 12.53 3.63 -0.75
N ILE A 108 12.02 3.72 -1.99
CA ILE A 108 11.76 2.56 -2.84
C ILE A 108 13.09 1.85 -3.19
N GLU A 109 14.10 2.59 -3.60
CA GLU A 109 15.43 2.05 -3.94
C GLU A 109 16.09 1.37 -2.72
N ASP A 110 16.04 2.00 -1.56
CA ASP A 110 16.55 1.43 -0.30
C ASP A 110 15.81 0.16 0.08
N TYR A 111 14.47 0.15 -0.03
CA TYR A 111 13.65 -1.04 0.21
C TYR A 111 14.00 -2.20 -0.74
N LEU A 112 14.05 -1.94 -2.04
CA LEU A 112 14.42 -2.96 -3.03
C LEU A 112 15.85 -3.47 -2.82
N ASN A 113 16.78 -2.61 -2.40
CA ASN A 113 18.17 -2.98 -2.14
C ASN A 113 18.32 -3.96 -0.97
N VAL A 114 17.44 -3.91 0.04
CA VAL A 114 17.41 -4.94 1.10
C VAL A 114 17.15 -6.31 0.50
N PHE A 115 16.14 -6.43 -0.37
CA PHE A 115 15.81 -7.70 -1.03
C PHE A 115 16.88 -8.14 -2.04
N TYR A 116 17.43 -7.19 -2.79
CA TYR A 116 18.52 -7.47 -3.72
C TYR A 116 19.76 -8.05 -3.01
N LYS A 117 20.11 -7.53 -1.84
CA LYS A 117 21.22 -8.06 -1.03
C LYS A 117 20.94 -9.44 -0.45
N LEU A 118 19.68 -9.75 -0.12
CA LEU A 118 19.28 -11.06 0.37
C LEU A 118 19.30 -12.11 -0.74
N ASN A 119 18.68 -11.81 -1.86
CA ASN A 119 18.64 -12.63 -3.05
C ASN A 119 18.25 -11.76 -4.26
N PRO A 120 19.16 -11.49 -5.21
CA PRO A 120 18.89 -10.67 -6.39
C PRO A 120 17.66 -11.10 -7.20
N GLU A 121 17.34 -12.40 -7.25
CA GLU A 121 16.22 -12.94 -8.00
C GLU A 121 14.86 -12.42 -7.49
N ILE A 122 14.76 -12.01 -6.22
CA ILE A 122 13.53 -11.43 -5.66
C ILE A 122 13.14 -10.14 -6.41
N VAL A 123 14.11 -9.39 -6.87
CA VAL A 123 13.92 -8.14 -7.62
C VAL A 123 14.18 -8.28 -9.12
N GLY A 124 14.19 -9.51 -9.65
CA GLY A 124 14.40 -9.78 -11.07
C GLY A 124 15.86 -9.80 -11.52
N GLY A 125 16.80 -10.11 -10.61
CA GLY A 125 18.24 -10.29 -10.89
C GLY A 125 19.05 -8.99 -11.00
N LYS A 126 18.39 -7.82 -11.06
CA LYS A 126 19.03 -6.51 -11.10
C LYS A 126 18.16 -5.43 -10.47
N MET A 127 18.79 -4.38 -9.96
CA MET A 127 18.06 -3.19 -9.51
C MET A 127 17.38 -2.49 -10.69
N PRO A 128 16.18 -1.92 -10.49
CA PRO A 128 15.48 -1.16 -11.52
C PRO A 128 16.32 0.06 -11.99
N ASP A 129 16.13 0.43 -13.24
CA ASP A 129 16.74 1.64 -13.81
C ASP A 129 15.91 2.90 -13.50
N GLU A 130 16.37 4.04 -13.99
CA GLU A 130 15.72 5.34 -13.74
C GLU A 130 14.32 5.47 -14.36
N ASN A 131 13.96 4.63 -15.34
CA ASN A 131 12.66 4.67 -16.01
C ASN A 131 11.60 3.81 -15.32
N PHE A 132 12.00 3.04 -14.31
CA PHE A 132 11.10 2.18 -13.54
C PHE A 132 10.02 2.97 -12.78
N ILE A 133 10.35 4.19 -12.36
CA ILE A 133 9.46 5.06 -11.58
C ILE A 133 8.91 6.15 -12.48
N TYR A 134 7.58 6.21 -12.56
CA TYR A 134 6.84 7.28 -13.25
C TYR A 134 7.13 8.64 -12.59
N ARG A 135 7.39 9.67 -13.44
CA ARG A 135 7.75 11.03 -13.03
C ARG A 135 6.57 11.98 -13.10
#